data_9bed20dfecffbf827e5a7ca230387f9f
#
_entry.id   9bed20dfecffbf827e5a7ca230387f9f
#
_cell.length_a   1.000
_cell.length_b   1.000
_cell.length_c   1.000
_cell.angle_alpha   90.00
_cell.angle_beta   90.00
_cell.angle_gamma   90.00
#
_symmetry.space_group_name_H-M   'P 1'
#
loop_
_entity.id
_entity.type
_entity.pdbx_description
1 polymer ?
#
loop_
_entity_poly.entity_id
_entity_poly.type
_entity_poly.pdbx_seq_one_letter_code
_entity_poly.pdbx_strand_id
1 'polypeptide(L)'
;FRGPFNRYRAQDIDFEELQEFKNMSYPLPACFITGTLDPVNFFARDESASQEDILEAFTKNYEDLRKVEIIDGIGHWTQQESPELVTSHMIDFLTKI
;
A
#
# COMPACT_ATOMS: atom_id res chain seq x y z
N PHE A 1 -24.71 -2.15 10.90
CA PHE A 1 -23.83 -1.07 10.40
C PHE A 1 -22.94 -0.43 11.47
N ARG A 2 -23.20 -0.72 12.75
CA ARG A 2 -22.44 -0.10 13.83
C ARG A 2 -20.96 -0.56 13.84
N GLY A 3 -20.71 -1.84 13.59
CA GLY A 3 -19.36 -2.38 13.56
C GLY A 3 -18.47 -1.76 12.46
N PRO A 4 -18.90 -1.75 11.20
CA PRO A 4 -18.14 -1.10 10.13
C PRO A 4 -17.90 0.38 10.36
N PHE A 5 -18.89 1.12 10.85
CA PHE A 5 -18.72 2.54 11.14
C PHE A 5 -17.81 2.80 12.34
N ASN A 6 -17.80 1.91 13.33
CA ASN A 6 -16.91 2.05 14.48
C ASN A 6 -15.43 1.99 14.10
N ARG A 7 -15.08 1.25 13.08
CA ARG A 7 -13.71 1.25 12.54
C ARG A 7 -13.30 2.66 12.10
N TYR A 8 -14.15 3.34 11.35
CA TYR A 8 -13.85 4.70 10.90
C TYR A 8 -13.86 5.71 12.06
N ARG A 9 -14.73 5.53 13.05
CA ARG A 9 -14.77 6.39 14.23
C ARG A 9 -13.53 6.24 15.12
N ALA A 10 -12.90 5.06 15.11
CA ALA A 10 -11.70 4.80 15.87
C ALA A 10 -10.44 5.36 15.21
N GLN A 11 -10.49 5.85 13.98
CA GLN A 11 -9.32 6.35 13.25
C GLN A 11 -8.60 7.48 13.97
N ASP A 12 -9.32 8.39 14.61
CA ASP A 12 -8.70 9.50 15.35
C ASP A 12 -7.89 8.99 16.54
N ILE A 13 -8.40 7.98 17.25
CA ILE A 13 -7.71 7.34 18.37
C ILE A 13 -6.48 6.59 17.86
N ASP A 14 -6.64 5.82 16.78
CA ASP A 14 -5.55 5.10 16.14
C ASP A 14 -4.44 6.06 15.68
N PHE A 15 -4.83 7.19 15.12
CA PHE A 15 -3.88 8.21 14.68
C PHE A 15 -3.04 8.73 15.84
N GLU A 16 -3.66 9.01 17.00
CA GLU A 16 -2.94 9.47 18.19
C GLU A 16 -2.04 8.39 18.77
N GLU A 17 -2.54 7.17 18.90
CA GLU A 17 -1.81 6.04 19.48
C GLU A 17 -0.62 5.61 18.62
N LEU A 18 -0.73 5.76 17.29
CA LEU A 18 0.29 5.33 16.35
C LEU A 18 1.30 6.42 15.98
N GLN A 19 1.22 7.61 16.59
CA GLN A 19 2.15 8.72 16.30
C GLN A 19 3.60 8.36 16.56
N GLU A 20 3.88 7.52 17.56
CA GLU A 20 5.23 7.06 17.85
C GLU A 20 5.87 6.27 16.71
N PHE A 21 5.06 5.70 15.81
CA PHE A 21 5.52 4.91 14.67
C PHE A 21 5.60 5.71 13.36
N LYS A 22 5.26 6.99 13.39
CA LYS A 22 5.10 7.83 12.19
C LYS A 22 6.32 7.83 11.27
N ASN A 23 7.52 7.84 11.84
CA ASN A 23 8.76 7.88 11.07
C ASN A 23 9.57 6.59 11.24
N MET A 24 8.90 5.50 11.60
CA MET A 24 9.55 4.22 11.80
C MET A 24 10.05 3.65 10.48
N SER A 25 11.26 3.11 10.52
CA SER A 25 11.84 2.37 9.40
C SER A 25 11.56 0.88 9.55
N TYR A 26 11.28 0.21 8.43
CA TYR A 26 10.93 -1.21 8.41
C TYR A 26 12.06 -2.00 7.73
N PRO A 27 12.85 -2.77 8.52
CA PRO A 27 14.03 -3.47 7.97
C PRO A 27 13.70 -4.81 7.30
N LEU A 28 12.49 -5.32 7.46
CA LEU A 28 12.10 -6.60 6.90
C LEU A 28 11.96 -6.54 5.38
N PRO A 29 12.23 -7.66 4.68
CA PRO A 29 11.93 -7.74 3.25
C PRO A 29 10.47 -7.38 2.98
N ALA A 30 10.23 -6.51 2.00
CA ALA A 30 8.91 -6.00 1.70
C ALA A 30 8.57 -6.10 0.21
N CYS A 31 7.29 -6.27 -0.04
CA CYS A 31 6.70 -6.26 -1.38
C CYS A 31 5.57 -5.25 -1.42
N PHE A 32 5.52 -4.43 -2.44
CA PHE A 32 4.44 -3.47 -2.66
C PHE A 32 3.72 -3.80 -3.97
N ILE A 33 2.40 -3.99 -3.88
CA ILE A 33 1.54 -4.28 -5.04
C ILE A 33 0.41 -3.27 -5.05
N THR A 34 0.22 -2.61 -6.17
CA THR A 34 -0.87 -1.65 -6.36
C THR A 34 -1.44 -1.73 -7.77
N GLY A 35 -2.57 -1.08 -8.00
CA GLY A 35 -3.18 -0.96 -9.32
C GLY A 35 -3.12 0.47 -9.84
N THR A 36 -3.04 0.62 -11.15
CA THR A 36 -3.00 1.95 -11.78
C THR A 36 -4.28 2.76 -11.55
N LEU A 37 -5.40 2.08 -11.30
CA LEU A 37 -6.70 2.71 -11.07
C LEU A 37 -7.06 2.85 -9.58
N ASP A 38 -6.13 2.57 -8.68
CA ASP A 38 -6.37 2.71 -7.25
C ASP A 38 -6.54 4.20 -6.89
N PRO A 39 -7.73 4.62 -6.40
CA PRO A 39 -7.96 6.03 -6.07
C PRO A 39 -7.08 6.53 -4.92
N VAL A 40 -6.61 5.66 -4.04
CA VAL A 40 -5.68 6.05 -2.96
C VAL A 40 -4.42 6.68 -3.53
N ASN A 41 -3.99 6.26 -4.71
CA ASN A 41 -2.83 6.82 -5.40
C ASN A 41 -3.04 8.29 -5.81
N PHE A 42 -4.29 8.77 -5.81
CA PHE A 42 -4.64 10.13 -6.25
C PHE A 42 -5.02 11.06 -5.11
N PHE A 43 -5.51 10.53 -3.98
CA PHE A 43 -6.05 11.36 -2.90
C PHE A 43 -5.03 12.18 -2.13
N ALA A 44 -3.79 11.78 -2.11
CA ALA A 44 -2.75 12.44 -1.32
C ALA A 44 -1.87 13.36 -2.17
N ARG A 45 -2.29 13.73 -3.39
CA ARG A 45 -1.39 14.37 -4.34
C ARG A 45 -1.95 15.56 -5.06
N ASP A 46 -1.01 16.40 -5.40
CA ASP A 46 -1.09 17.33 -6.51
C ASP A 46 -1.24 16.54 -7.83
N GLU A 47 -2.07 17.02 -8.75
CA GLU A 47 -2.27 16.43 -10.07
C GLU A 47 -0.97 16.33 -10.89
N SER A 48 0.05 17.10 -10.51
CA SER A 48 1.36 17.08 -11.15
C SER A 48 2.28 15.96 -10.67
N ALA A 49 1.90 15.22 -9.62
CA ALA A 49 2.74 14.16 -9.08
C ALA A 49 2.82 12.97 -10.03
N SER A 50 4.02 12.50 -10.29
CA SER A 50 4.27 11.33 -11.13
C SER A 50 3.97 10.03 -10.38
N GLN A 51 3.85 8.94 -11.13
CA GLN A 51 3.71 7.61 -10.54
C GLN A 51 4.90 7.25 -9.64
N GLU A 52 6.09 7.71 -10.00
CA GLU A 52 7.30 7.52 -9.20
C GLU A 52 7.22 8.24 -7.85
N ASP A 53 6.67 9.45 -7.83
CA ASP A 53 6.47 10.22 -6.59
C ASP A 53 5.53 9.50 -5.62
N ILE A 54 4.53 8.82 -6.16
CA ILE A 54 3.58 8.04 -5.36
C ILE A 54 4.28 6.85 -4.73
N LEU A 55 4.99 6.09 -5.53
CA LEU A 55 5.72 4.93 -5.05
C LEU A 55 6.70 5.32 -3.96
N GLU A 56 7.42 6.42 -4.15
CA GLU A 56 8.33 6.94 -3.13
C GLU A 56 7.61 7.26 -1.83
N ALA A 57 6.46 7.91 -1.91
CA ALA A 57 5.68 8.27 -0.73
C ALA A 57 5.22 7.05 0.08
N PHE A 58 4.81 5.98 -0.61
CA PHE A 58 4.35 4.76 0.05
C PHE A 58 5.47 3.84 0.52
N THR A 59 6.64 3.92 -0.08
CA THR A 59 7.71 2.95 0.14
C THR A 59 8.94 3.50 0.85
N LYS A 60 8.98 4.79 1.14
CA LYS A 60 10.15 5.47 1.71
C LYS A 60 10.64 4.91 3.05
N ASN A 61 9.75 4.30 3.82
CA ASN A 61 10.10 3.79 5.15
C ASN A 61 10.54 2.32 5.14
N TYR A 62 10.55 1.67 3.97
CA TYR A 62 10.97 0.29 3.83
C TYR A 62 12.43 0.22 3.42
N GLU A 63 13.28 -0.35 4.28
CA GLU A 63 14.72 -0.45 4.03
C GLU A 63 15.07 -1.52 3.00
N ASP A 64 14.25 -2.57 2.90
CA ASP A 64 14.49 -3.71 2.03
C ASP A 64 13.27 -3.99 1.14
N LEU A 65 12.99 -3.07 0.25
CA LEU A 65 11.89 -3.20 -0.71
C LEU A 65 12.36 -4.02 -1.91
N ARG A 66 12.00 -5.30 -1.94
CA ARG A 66 12.49 -6.24 -2.94
C ARG A 66 11.64 -6.35 -4.18
N LYS A 67 10.35 -5.98 -4.07
CA LYS A 67 9.42 -6.12 -5.19
C LYS A 67 8.42 -4.99 -5.19
N VAL A 68 8.26 -4.37 -6.33
CA VAL A 68 7.22 -3.35 -6.57
C VAL A 68 6.50 -3.74 -7.86
N GLU A 69 5.20 -3.98 -7.75
CA GLU A 69 4.36 -4.31 -8.90
C GLU A 69 3.18 -3.34 -9.01
N ILE A 70 3.05 -2.77 -10.19
CA ILE A 70 1.92 -1.89 -10.51
C ILE A 70 1.13 -2.58 -11.61
N ILE A 71 -0.05 -3.07 -11.26
CA ILE A 71 -0.88 -3.84 -12.18
C ILE A 71 -1.78 -2.88 -12.95
N ASP A 72 -1.63 -2.85 -14.26
CA ASP A 72 -2.40 -1.97 -15.12
C ASP A 72 -3.88 -2.35 -15.16
N GLY A 73 -4.75 -1.34 -15.11
CA GLY A 73 -6.20 -1.51 -15.20
C GLY A 73 -6.87 -2.04 -13.94
N ILE A 74 -6.15 -2.13 -12.82
CA ILE A 74 -6.63 -2.69 -11.56
C ILE A 74 -6.81 -1.57 -10.53
N GLY A 75 -7.87 -1.67 -9.73
CA GLY A 75 -8.20 -0.70 -8.69
C GLY A 75 -7.64 -1.05 -7.31
N HIS A 76 -8.31 -0.55 -6.28
CA HIS A 76 -7.86 -0.66 -4.89
C HIS A 76 -7.87 -2.10 -4.34
N TRP A 77 -8.83 -2.90 -4.74
CA TRP A 77 -9.00 -4.27 -4.26
C TRP A 77 -8.25 -5.24 -5.17
N THR A 78 -6.95 -5.10 -5.24
CA THR A 78 -6.09 -5.82 -6.18
C THR A 78 -6.27 -7.33 -6.14
N GLN A 79 -6.38 -7.92 -4.94
CA GLN A 79 -6.53 -9.35 -4.75
C GLN A 79 -7.90 -9.88 -5.18
N GLN A 80 -8.91 -9.03 -5.24
CA GLN A 80 -10.24 -9.39 -5.73
C GLN A 80 -10.36 -9.20 -7.24
N GLU A 81 -9.72 -8.16 -7.77
CA GLU A 81 -9.79 -7.83 -9.20
C GLU A 81 -8.86 -8.67 -10.05
N SER A 82 -7.71 -9.05 -9.50
CA SER A 82 -6.71 -9.87 -10.21
C SER A 82 -6.04 -10.87 -9.26
N PRO A 83 -6.79 -11.85 -8.75
CA PRO A 83 -6.26 -12.79 -7.75
C PRO A 83 -5.08 -13.60 -8.27
N GLU A 84 -5.08 -13.97 -9.54
CA GLU A 84 -4.00 -14.78 -10.14
C GLU A 84 -2.68 -14.01 -10.20
N LEU A 85 -2.71 -12.76 -10.66
CA LEU A 85 -1.51 -11.92 -10.73
C LEU A 85 -0.98 -11.58 -9.34
N VAL A 86 -1.86 -11.19 -8.42
CA VAL A 86 -1.45 -10.87 -7.05
C VAL A 86 -0.82 -12.09 -6.38
N THR A 87 -1.45 -13.24 -6.49
CA THR A 87 -0.91 -14.49 -5.94
C THR A 87 0.43 -14.84 -6.53
N SER A 88 0.58 -14.72 -7.86
CA SER A 88 1.84 -14.98 -8.54
C SER A 88 2.96 -14.08 -8.05
N HIS A 89 2.69 -12.78 -7.91
CA HIS A 89 3.68 -11.83 -7.40
C HIS A 89 4.05 -12.10 -5.94
N MET A 90 3.09 -12.49 -5.11
CA MET A 90 3.35 -12.84 -3.72
C MET A 90 4.21 -14.09 -3.61
N ILE A 91 3.92 -15.13 -4.39
CA ILE A 91 4.72 -16.36 -4.41
C ILE A 91 6.13 -16.06 -4.87
N ASP A 92 6.29 -15.29 -5.94
CA ASP A 92 7.61 -14.89 -6.45
C ASP A 92 8.41 -14.18 -5.35
N PHE A 93 7.80 -13.23 -4.66
CA PHE A 93 8.45 -12.53 -3.56
C PHE A 93 8.85 -13.48 -2.43
N LEU A 94 7.92 -14.31 -1.95
CA LEU A 94 8.15 -15.19 -0.81
C LEU A 94 9.20 -16.28 -1.08
N THR A 95 9.32 -16.71 -2.32
CA THR A 95 10.33 -17.73 -2.69
C THR A 95 11.74 -17.19 -2.84
N LYS A 96 11.89 -15.87 -2.93
CA LYS A 96 13.18 -15.20 -3.12
C LYS A 96 13.73 -14.46 -1.91
N ILE A 97 13.00 -14.47 -0.81
CA ILE A 97 13.49 -13.81 0.41
C ILE A 97 14.50 -14.65 1.22
#